data_6db91884dc28171e8cea6467398362ac
#
_entry.id   6db91884dc28171e8cea6467398362ac
#
_cell.length_a   1.000
_cell.length_b   1.000
_cell.length_c   1.000
_cell.angle_alpha   90.00
_cell.angle_beta   90.00
_cell.angle_gamma   90.00
#
_symmetry.space_group_name_H-M   'P 1'
#
loop_
_entity.id
_entity.type
_entity.pdbx_description
1 polymer ?
#
loop_
_entity_poly.entity_id
_entity_poly.type
_entity_poly.pdbx_seq_one_letter_code
_entity_poly.pdbx_strand_id
1 'polypeptide(L)'
;LGHGSAPKPHDPEAYADLSGRVVDALPNEPVDAVGFSLGALTLLRTATEHPGAFRRLVLAGIGRNVFETDDNRTAAIARAVSGEIDEDDNLSRLFAQYASRPGNDPIALAAVLRQPQRIRLDESALAAVACPTIVIVGDRDFVHPADRLVEAIPECRSVVLRNVDHFATPDDFGFVDAALEFIGAVPT
;
A
#
# COMPACT_ATOMS: atom_id res chain seq x y z
N LEU A 1 5.68 11.66 -0.41
CA LEU A 1 4.82 12.83 -0.53
C LEU A 1 3.47 12.61 0.15
N GLY A 2 2.81 13.72 0.54
CA GLY A 2 1.45 13.72 1.10
C GLY A 2 1.32 13.27 2.55
N HIS A 3 2.34 12.68 3.15
CA HIS A 3 2.30 12.07 4.49
C HIS A 3 3.44 12.58 5.39
N GLY A 4 3.22 12.52 6.70
CA GLY A 4 4.23 12.87 7.70
C GLY A 4 4.79 14.29 7.54
N SER A 5 6.11 14.41 7.61
CA SER A 5 6.83 15.68 7.41
C SER A 5 7.17 15.99 5.94
N ALA A 6 6.86 15.07 5.01
CA ALA A 6 7.12 15.28 3.59
C ALA A 6 6.24 16.40 3.01
N PRO A 7 6.63 17.03 1.89
CA PRO A 7 5.79 17.99 1.18
C PRO A 7 4.42 17.41 0.84
N LYS A 8 3.39 18.25 0.91
CA LYS A 8 1.98 17.89 0.72
C LYS A 8 1.36 18.67 -0.45
N PRO A 9 1.79 18.43 -1.71
CA PRO A 9 1.20 19.10 -2.87
C PRO A 9 -0.27 18.74 -3.02
N HIS A 10 -1.08 19.69 -3.48
CA HIS A 10 -2.51 19.51 -3.71
C HIS A 10 -2.83 19.10 -5.15
N ASP A 11 -1.82 19.11 -6.02
CA ASP A 11 -1.94 18.69 -7.41
C ASP A 11 -1.76 17.15 -7.52
N PRO A 12 -2.74 16.39 -8.03
CA PRO A 12 -2.60 14.95 -8.27
C PRO A 12 -1.40 14.57 -9.16
N GLU A 13 -1.00 15.41 -10.11
CA GLU A 13 0.14 15.15 -10.99
C GLU A 13 1.47 15.06 -10.22
N ALA A 14 1.59 15.72 -9.07
CA ALA A 14 2.77 15.62 -8.22
C ALA A 14 3.02 14.20 -7.68
N TYR A 15 1.99 13.35 -7.70
CA TYR A 15 2.04 11.97 -7.21
C TYR A 15 2.15 10.92 -8.33
N ALA A 16 2.29 11.37 -9.57
CA ALA A 16 2.27 10.48 -10.74
C ALA A 16 3.45 9.48 -10.78
N ASP A 17 4.55 9.78 -10.10
CA ASP A 17 5.75 8.94 -10.07
C ASP A 17 6.25 8.74 -8.63
N LEU A 18 5.47 7.99 -7.85
CA LEU A 18 5.87 7.62 -6.50
C LEU A 18 6.96 6.53 -6.50
N SER A 19 6.99 5.63 -7.49
CA SER A 19 8.02 4.59 -7.58
C SER A 19 9.40 5.17 -7.89
N GLY A 20 9.51 6.13 -8.84
CA GLY A 20 10.76 6.83 -9.10
C GLY A 20 11.30 7.55 -7.87
N ARG A 21 10.43 8.16 -7.07
CA ARG A 21 10.83 8.79 -5.80
C ARG A 21 11.33 7.79 -4.76
N VAL A 22 10.79 6.57 -4.74
CA VAL A 22 11.34 5.50 -3.89
C VAL A 22 12.74 5.15 -4.36
N VAL A 23 12.94 4.92 -5.66
CA VAL A 23 14.24 4.59 -6.25
C VAL A 23 15.28 5.66 -5.93
N ASP A 24 14.94 6.94 -6.08
CA ASP A 24 15.83 8.07 -5.78
C ASP A 24 16.28 8.11 -4.30
N ALA A 25 15.49 7.53 -3.40
CA ALA A 25 15.78 7.48 -1.97
C ALA A 25 16.51 6.20 -1.53
N LEU A 26 16.58 5.18 -2.40
CA LEU A 26 17.23 3.92 -2.06
C LEU A 26 18.76 4.04 -2.15
N PRO A 27 19.51 3.29 -1.33
CA PRO A 27 20.95 3.09 -1.54
C PRO A 27 21.21 2.27 -2.80
N ASN A 28 22.47 2.21 -3.23
CA ASN A 28 22.86 1.41 -4.40
C ASN A 28 22.74 -0.11 -4.17
N GLU A 29 22.57 -0.56 -2.93
CA GLU A 29 22.44 -1.97 -2.57
C GLU A 29 20.97 -2.32 -2.30
N PRO A 30 20.54 -3.55 -2.64
CA PRO A 30 19.17 -4.01 -2.36
C PRO A 30 18.84 -3.96 -0.86
N VAL A 31 17.68 -3.42 -0.50
CA VAL A 31 17.21 -3.30 0.88
C VAL A 31 16.02 -4.20 1.16
N ASP A 32 15.76 -4.47 2.44
CA ASP A 32 14.48 -4.99 2.87
C ASP A 32 13.49 -3.83 2.98
N ALA A 33 12.30 -4.00 2.43
CA ALA A 33 11.28 -2.95 2.41
C ALA A 33 9.95 -3.44 2.97
N VAL A 34 9.31 -2.59 3.76
CA VAL A 34 7.98 -2.83 4.32
C VAL A 34 7.05 -1.71 3.89
N GLY A 35 5.95 -2.05 3.26
CA GLY A 35 4.94 -1.09 2.84
C GLY A 35 3.54 -1.49 3.29
N PHE A 36 2.73 -0.48 3.60
CA PHE A 36 1.32 -0.66 3.93
C PHE A 36 0.45 0.15 2.96
N SER A 37 -0.65 -0.46 2.48
CA SER A 37 -1.65 0.20 1.64
C SER A 37 -1.04 0.92 0.43
N LEU A 38 -1.11 2.24 0.33
CA LEU A 38 -0.46 3.02 -0.72
C LEU A 38 1.05 2.76 -0.79
N GLY A 39 1.72 2.64 0.37
CA GLY A 39 3.13 2.30 0.44
C GLY A 39 3.42 0.92 -0.14
N ALA A 40 2.56 -0.07 0.14
CA ALA A 40 2.69 -1.41 -0.43
C ALA A 40 2.50 -1.41 -1.96
N LEU A 41 1.49 -0.69 -2.47
CA LEU A 41 1.29 -0.54 -3.92
C LEU A 41 2.48 0.16 -4.60
N THR A 42 3.05 1.18 -3.95
CA THR A 42 4.22 1.91 -4.46
C THR A 42 5.43 0.99 -4.51
N LEU A 43 5.72 0.25 -3.43
CA LEU A 43 6.84 -0.70 -3.39
C LEU A 43 6.66 -1.85 -4.38
N LEU A 44 5.45 -2.38 -4.53
CA LEU A 44 5.15 -3.41 -5.51
C LEU A 44 5.43 -2.92 -6.93
N ARG A 45 4.99 -1.70 -7.28
CA ARG A 45 5.30 -1.08 -8.57
C ARG A 45 6.81 -0.88 -8.73
N THR A 46 7.48 -0.36 -7.73
CA THR A 46 8.94 -0.20 -7.76
C THR A 46 9.63 -1.54 -8.03
N ALA A 47 9.18 -2.64 -7.39
CA ALA A 47 9.76 -3.97 -7.60
C ALA A 47 9.55 -4.51 -9.02
N THR A 48 8.44 -4.17 -9.69
CA THR A 48 8.20 -4.57 -11.08
C THR A 48 9.00 -3.75 -12.08
N GLU A 49 9.17 -2.45 -11.84
CA GLU A 49 9.89 -1.52 -12.72
C GLU A 49 11.41 -1.59 -12.53
N HIS A 50 11.87 -1.95 -11.32
CA HIS A 50 13.28 -2.02 -10.91
C HIS A 50 13.58 -3.35 -10.22
N PRO A 51 13.60 -4.48 -10.97
CA PRO A 51 13.98 -5.78 -10.43
C PRO A 51 15.37 -5.70 -9.79
N GLY A 52 15.49 -6.08 -8.52
CA GLY A 52 16.73 -5.99 -7.76
C GLY A 52 16.85 -4.78 -6.83
N ALA A 53 15.88 -3.84 -6.82
CA ALA A 53 15.82 -2.77 -5.83
C ALA A 53 15.65 -3.28 -4.40
N PHE A 54 14.99 -4.41 -4.24
CA PHE A 54 14.70 -5.00 -2.93
C PHE A 54 15.34 -6.38 -2.76
N ARG A 55 15.80 -6.63 -1.54
CA ARG A 55 16.28 -7.94 -1.09
C ARG A 55 15.12 -8.81 -0.60
N ARG A 56 14.17 -8.21 0.12
CA ARG A 56 12.92 -8.81 0.59
C ARG A 56 11.83 -7.74 0.61
N LEU A 57 10.59 -8.14 0.36
CA LEU A 57 9.47 -7.22 0.26
C LEU A 57 8.29 -7.66 1.13
N VAL A 58 7.90 -6.81 2.07
CA VAL A 58 6.70 -6.98 2.89
C VAL A 58 5.63 -6.03 2.38
N LEU A 59 4.51 -6.59 1.91
CA LEU A 59 3.38 -5.86 1.36
C LEU A 59 2.15 -6.08 2.26
N ALA A 60 1.73 -5.06 2.98
CA ALA A 60 0.58 -5.16 3.87
C ALA A 60 -0.60 -4.31 3.39
N GLY A 61 -1.83 -4.78 3.65
CA GLY A 61 -3.05 -4.05 3.32
C GLY A 61 -3.27 -3.84 1.82
N ILE A 62 -2.85 -4.80 1.00
CA ILE A 62 -3.17 -4.91 -0.42
C ILE A 62 -3.57 -6.35 -0.77
N GLY A 63 -4.33 -6.51 -1.83
CA GLY A 63 -4.83 -7.81 -2.28
C GLY A 63 -5.57 -7.69 -3.61
N ARG A 64 -6.87 -8.01 -3.65
CA ARG A 64 -7.68 -7.93 -4.88
C ARG A 64 -7.66 -6.56 -5.56
N ASN A 65 -7.48 -5.47 -4.79
CA ASN A 65 -7.43 -4.10 -5.29
C ASN A 65 -6.24 -3.82 -6.22
N VAL A 66 -5.25 -4.70 -6.30
CA VAL A 66 -4.16 -4.62 -7.29
C VAL A 66 -4.70 -4.85 -8.71
N PHE A 67 -5.71 -5.72 -8.86
CA PHE A 67 -6.30 -6.12 -10.14
C PHE A 67 -7.65 -5.46 -10.41
N GLU A 68 -8.41 -5.20 -9.34
CA GLU A 68 -9.76 -4.66 -9.39
C GLU A 68 -9.70 -3.15 -9.16
N THR A 69 -9.88 -2.36 -10.22
CA THR A 69 -10.06 -0.91 -10.07
C THR A 69 -11.55 -0.63 -9.83
N ASP A 70 -11.87 -0.21 -8.63
CA ASP A 70 -13.18 0.36 -8.31
C ASP A 70 -13.06 1.89 -8.28
N ASP A 71 -13.24 2.49 -9.45
CA ASP A 71 -13.12 3.96 -9.59
C ASP A 71 -14.17 4.69 -8.76
N ASN A 72 -15.37 4.09 -8.58
CA ASN A 72 -16.43 4.68 -7.76
C ASN A 72 -16.05 4.66 -6.29
N ARG A 73 -15.48 3.56 -5.81
CA ARG A 73 -14.98 3.45 -4.44
C ARG A 73 -13.81 4.40 -4.19
N THR A 74 -12.84 4.45 -5.09
CA THR A 74 -11.71 5.38 -5.00
C THR A 74 -12.19 6.83 -4.97
N ALA A 75 -13.14 7.20 -5.83
CA ALA A 75 -13.73 8.52 -5.83
C ALA A 75 -14.51 8.81 -4.53
N ALA A 76 -15.23 7.83 -3.98
CA ALA A 76 -15.95 7.97 -2.71
C ALA A 76 -14.99 8.21 -1.54
N ILE A 77 -13.90 7.43 -1.48
CA ILE A 77 -12.84 7.62 -0.47
C ILE A 77 -12.19 8.99 -0.62
N ALA A 78 -11.89 9.43 -1.84
CA ALA A 78 -11.28 10.74 -2.08
C ALA A 78 -12.20 11.89 -1.66
N ARG A 79 -13.54 11.77 -1.85
CA ARG A 79 -14.52 12.74 -1.33
C ARG A 79 -14.55 12.73 0.19
N ALA A 80 -14.63 11.55 0.80
CA ALA A 80 -14.63 11.41 2.26
C ALA A 80 -13.40 12.04 2.91
N VAL A 81 -12.21 11.78 2.36
CA VAL A 81 -10.96 12.39 2.80
C VAL A 81 -10.98 13.90 2.67
N SER A 82 -11.66 14.45 1.65
CA SER A 82 -11.83 15.91 1.45
C SER A 82 -12.92 16.53 2.35
N GLY A 83 -13.63 15.73 3.17
CA GLY A 83 -14.67 16.19 4.09
C GLY A 83 -16.12 15.99 3.60
N GLU A 84 -16.32 15.38 2.42
CA GLU A 84 -17.66 15.00 1.92
C GLU A 84 -17.95 13.55 2.38
N ILE A 85 -18.38 13.41 3.64
CA ILE A 85 -18.54 12.10 4.29
C ILE A 85 -19.91 11.51 3.96
N ASP A 86 -19.94 10.26 3.51
CA ASP A 86 -21.15 9.44 3.48
C ASP A 86 -21.29 8.76 4.85
N GLU A 87 -22.25 9.22 5.64
CA GLU A 87 -22.49 8.74 7.01
C GLU A 87 -22.97 7.29 7.05
N ASP A 88 -23.55 6.78 5.97
CA ASP A 88 -24.03 5.41 5.86
C ASP A 88 -22.91 4.44 5.41
N ASP A 89 -21.80 4.96 4.86
CA ASP A 89 -20.63 4.17 4.48
C ASP A 89 -19.55 4.20 5.57
N ASN A 90 -19.36 3.05 6.24
CA ASN A 90 -18.37 2.90 7.30
C ASN A 90 -16.94 3.17 6.80
N LEU A 91 -16.60 2.76 5.57
CA LEU A 91 -15.26 2.97 5.00
C LEU A 91 -15.01 4.46 4.76
N SER A 92 -16.01 5.19 4.24
CA SER A 92 -15.98 6.65 4.07
C SER A 92 -15.65 7.35 5.40
N ARG A 93 -16.37 6.98 6.48
CA ARG A 93 -16.13 7.55 7.82
C ARG A 93 -14.73 7.27 8.34
N LEU A 94 -14.20 6.06 8.17
CA LEU A 94 -12.86 5.68 8.63
C LEU A 94 -11.77 6.46 7.88
N PHE A 95 -11.89 6.63 6.57
CA PHE A 95 -10.95 7.44 5.79
C PHE A 95 -11.02 8.92 6.15
N ALA A 96 -12.21 9.48 6.36
CA ALA A 96 -12.37 10.85 6.84
C ALA A 96 -11.73 11.05 8.22
N GLN A 97 -11.95 10.10 9.14
CA GLN A 97 -11.33 10.12 10.46
C GLN A 97 -9.80 10.03 10.39
N TYR A 98 -9.26 9.19 9.49
CA TYR A 98 -7.82 9.14 9.23
C TYR A 98 -7.30 10.48 8.70
N ALA A 99 -7.98 11.08 7.74
CA ALA A 99 -7.57 12.34 7.13
C ALA A 99 -7.57 13.51 8.11
N SER A 100 -8.45 13.49 9.11
CA SER A 100 -8.55 14.53 10.15
C SER A 100 -7.51 14.44 11.26
N ARG A 101 -6.66 13.40 11.28
CA ARG A 101 -5.61 13.26 12.31
C ARG A 101 -4.60 14.40 12.23
N PRO A 102 -4.08 14.88 13.39
CA PRO A 102 -3.04 15.91 13.42
C PRO A 102 -1.84 15.56 12.53
N GLY A 103 -1.37 16.52 11.75
CA GLY A 103 -0.25 16.34 10.83
C GLY A 103 -0.63 15.85 9.43
N ASN A 104 -1.85 15.37 9.21
CA ASN A 104 -2.36 15.08 7.88
C ASN A 104 -2.88 16.35 7.18
N ASP A 105 -2.89 16.30 5.86
CA ASP A 105 -3.48 17.32 4.98
C ASP A 105 -4.54 16.62 4.11
N PRO A 106 -5.84 16.82 4.39
CA PRO A 106 -6.92 16.16 3.65
C PRO A 106 -6.91 16.43 2.14
N ILE A 107 -6.50 17.63 1.71
CA ILE A 107 -6.43 17.98 0.29
C ILE A 107 -5.30 17.23 -0.39
N ALA A 108 -4.13 17.16 0.24
CA ALA A 108 -3.01 16.38 -0.26
C ALA A 108 -3.33 14.87 -0.31
N LEU A 109 -3.99 14.33 0.71
CA LEU A 109 -4.42 12.94 0.72
C LEU A 109 -5.45 12.64 -0.39
N ALA A 110 -6.37 13.55 -0.63
CA ALA A 110 -7.31 13.43 -1.75
C ALA A 110 -6.60 13.52 -3.11
N ALA A 111 -5.57 14.36 -3.23
CA ALA A 111 -4.74 14.45 -4.44
C ALA A 111 -3.96 13.14 -4.70
N VAL A 112 -3.41 12.51 -3.66
CA VAL A 112 -2.80 11.18 -3.75
C VAL A 112 -3.76 10.14 -4.31
N LEU A 113 -5.00 10.12 -3.82
CA LEU A 113 -6.02 9.16 -4.28
C LEU A 113 -6.46 9.40 -5.74
N ARG A 114 -6.33 10.65 -6.21
CA ARG A 114 -6.66 11.07 -7.59
C ARG A 114 -5.45 11.05 -8.52
N GLN A 115 -4.30 10.56 -8.06
CA GLN A 115 -3.08 10.49 -8.88
C GLN A 115 -3.34 9.74 -10.20
N PRO A 116 -2.75 10.17 -11.32
CA PRO A 116 -2.90 9.45 -12.57
C PRO A 116 -2.29 8.06 -12.47
N GLN A 117 -3.09 7.04 -12.78
CA GLN A 117 -2.63 5.66 -12.82
C GLN A 117 -1.90 5.40 -14.12
N ARG A 118 -0.56 5.42 -14.10
CA ARG A 118 0.27 5.28 -15.30
C ARG A 118 0.40 3.84 -15.78
N ILE A 119 0.40 2.86 -14.88
CA ILE A 119 0.61 1.45 -15.21
C ILE A 119 -0.33 0.60 -14.37
N ARG A 120 -1.08 -0.29 -15.02
CA ARG A 120 -1.78 -1.37 -14.35
C ARG A 120 -0.78 -2.47 -14.00
N LEU A 121 -0.82 -2.93 -12.76
CA LEU A 121 -0.11 -4.14 -12.36
C LEU A 121 -0.94 -5.35 -12.76
N ASP A 122 -0.57 -6.00 -13.86
CA ASP A 122 -1.14 -7.29 -14.27
C ASP A 122 -0.21 -8.44 -13.88
N GLU A 123 -0.65 -9.68 -14.11
CA GLU A 123 0.14 -10.88 -13.76
C GLU A 123 1.50 -10.88 -14.48
N SER A 124 1.58 -10.34 -15.69
CA SER A 124 2.83 -10.27 -16.46
C SER A 124 3.83 -9.32 -15.81
N ALA A 125 3.36 -8.15 -15.35
CA ALA A 125 4.19 -7.21 -14.61
C ALA A 125 4.64 -7.79 -13.27
N LEU A 126 3.73 -8.46 -12.54
CA LEU A 126 4.03 -9.05 -11.23
C LEU A 126 5.03 -10.21 -11.31
N ALA A 127 5.08 -10.93 -12.43
CA ALA A 127 6.08 -11.96 -12.68
C ALA A 127 7.52 -11.42 -12.73
N ALA A 128 7.71 -10.11 -12.88
CA ALA A 128 9.03 -9.46 -12.85
C ALA A 128 9.56 -9.21 -11.42
N VAL A 129 8.74 -9.38 -10.38
CA VAL A 129 9.19 -9.25 -8.99
C VAL A 129 10.21 -10.34 -8.68
N ALA A 130 11.47 -9.94 -8.46
CA ALA A 130 12.61 -10.85 -8.39
C ALA A 130 13.11 -11.13 -6.96
N CYS A 131 12.37 -10.69 -5.94
CA CYS A 131 12.76 -10.89 -4.54
C CYS A 131 11.69 -11.67 -3.76
N PRO A 132 12.08 -12.42 -2.73
CA PRO A 132 11.13 -13.03 -1.80
C PRO A 132 10.16 -11.99 -1.26
N THR A 133 8.88 -12.29 -1.33
CA THR A 133 7.79 -11.38 -0.98
C THR A 133 6.82 -12.03 0.02
N ILE A 134 6.30 -11.26 0.96
CA ILE A 134 5.20 -11.66 1.81
C ILE A 134 4.07 -10.65 1.71
N VAL A 135 2.84 -11.15 1.50
CA VAL A 135 1.62 -10.34 1.55
C VAL A 135 0.93 -10.57 2.89
N ILE A 136 0.66 -9.50 3.63
CA ILE A 136 0.00 -9.56 4.94
C ILE A 136 -1.31 -8.79 4.85
N VAL A 137 -2.44 -9.45 5.10
CA VAL A 137 -3.76 -8.83 4.96
C VAL A 137 -4.71 -9.31 6.06
N GLY A 138 -5.53 -8.41 6.60
CA GLY A 138 -6.57 -8.77 7.55
C GLY A 138 -7.76 -9.46 6.85
N ASP A 139 -8.39 -10.44 7.52
CA ASP A 139 -9.57 -11.13 6.97
C ASP A 139 -10.82 -10.23 6.91
N ARG A 140 -10.79 -9.08 7.60
CA ARG A 140 -11.83 -8.03 7.55
C ARG A 140 -11.41 -6.82 6.73
N ASP A 141 -10.22 -6.86 6.12
CA ASP A 141 -9.77 -5.79 5.25
C ASP A 141 -10.58 -5.80 3.94
N PHE A 142 -10.99 -4.63 3.46
CA PHE A 142 -11.76 -4.48 2.22
C PHE A 142 -10.98 -4.89 0.96
N VAL A 143 -9.65 -5.04 1.06
CA VAL A 143 -8.80 -5.54 -0.03
C VAL A 143 -8.61 -7.06 -0.02
N HIS A 144 -9.07 -7.76 1.03
CA HIS A 144 -9.07 -9.23 1.09
C HIS A 144 -10.06 -9.82 0.06
N PRO A 145 -9.75 -10.96 -0.58
CA PRO A 145 -8.58 -11.81 -0.43
C PRO A 145 -7.36 -11.35 -1.25
N ALA A 146 -6.19 -11.93 -0.95
CA ALA A 146 -4.93 -11.65 -1.64
C ALA A 146 -4.40 -12.83 -2.48
N ASP A 147 -5.16 -13.93 -2.60
CA ASP A 147 -4.70 -15.17 -3.23
C ASP A 147 -4.16 -14.94 -4.64
N ARG A 148 -4.90 -14.22 -5.48
CA ARG A 148 -4.50 -13.91 -6.86
C ARG A 148 -3.19 -13.12 -6.91
N LEU A 149 -2.96 -12.21 -5.95
CA LEU A 149 -1.72 -11.46 -5.86
C LEU A 149 -0.55 -12.36 -5.48
N VAL A 150 -0.76 -13.26 -4.52
CA VAL A 150 0.25 -14.22 -4.08
C VAL A 150 0.62 -15.18 -5.20
N GLU A 151 -0.36 -15.67 -5.99
CA GLU A 151 -0.14 -16.57 -7.13
C GLU A 151 0.61 -15.89 -8.29
N ALA A 152 0.44 -14.57 -8.46
CA ALA A 152 1.06 -13.81 -9.55
C ALA A 152 2.54 -13.45 -9.30
N ILE A 153 3.00 -13.47 -8.05
CA ILE A 153 4.38 -13.15 -7.68
C ILE A 153 5.18 -14.44 -7.45
N PRO A 154 6.33 -14.67 -8.13
CA PRO A 154 7.04 -15.96 -8.16
C PRO A 154 7.42 -16.52 -6.78
N GLU A 155 8.03 -15.74 -5.91
CA GLU A 155 8.45 -16.16 -4.57
C GLU A 155 7.62 -15.44 -3.50
N CYS A 156 6.31 -15.70 -3.49
CA CYS A 156 5.37 -15.03 -2.61
C CYS A 156 4.67 -15.99 -1.66
N ARG A 157 4.49 -15.55 -0.41
CA ARG A 157 3.60 -16.19 0.57
C ARG A 157 2.69 -15.17 1.20
N SER A 158 1.63 -15.62 1.86
CA SER A 158 0.71 -14.73 2.58
C SER A 158 0.55 -15.08 4.04
N VAL A 159 0.20 -14.07 4.83
CA VAL A 159 -0.31 -14.19 6.18
C VAL A 159 -1.65 -13.46 6.25
N VAL A 160 -2.69 -14.17 6.72
CA VAL A 160 -4.01 -13.58 6.95
C VAL A 160 -4.19 -13.33 8.46
N LEU A 161 -4.36 -12.06 8.82
CA LEU A 161 -4.57 -11.63 10.21
C LEU A 161 -6.05 -11.80 10.57
N ARG A 162 -6.33 -12.54 11.65
CA ARG A 162 -7.71 -12.85 12.06
C ARG A 162 -8.38 -11.69 12.77
N ASN A 163 -9.57 -11.33 12.33
CA ASN A 163 -10.40 -10.24 12.86
C ASN A 163 -9.75 -8.85 12.74
N VAL A 164 -8.82 -8.67 11.80
CA VAL A 164 -8.11 -7.41 11.57
C VAL A 164 -8.67 -6.75 10.31
N ASP A 165 -8.99 -5.47 10.41
CA ASP A 165 -9.35 -4.64 9.27
C ASP A 165 -8.16 -3.82 8.75
N HIS A 166 -8.40 -3.03 7.69
CA HIS A 166 -7.37 -2.23 7.05
C HIS A 166 -6.64 -1.28 8.02
N PHE A 167 -7.40 -0.56 8.84
CA PHE A 167 -6.85 0.47 9.72
C PHE A 167 -6.19 -0.10 10.97
N ALA A 168 -6.56 -1.30 11.39
CA ALA A 168 -5.96 -1.99 12.51
C ALA A 168 -4.64 -2.71 12.13
N THR A 169 -4.44 -3.02 10.85
CA THR A 169 -3.28 -3.79 10.37
C THR A 169 -1.93 -3.22 10.83
N PRO A 170 -1.63 -1.91 10.76
CA PRO A 170 -0.32 -1.40 11.17
C PRO A 170 0.01 -1.56 12.65
N ASP A 171 -1.01 -1.63 13.49
CA ASP A 171 -0.88 -1.74 14.95
C ASP A 171 -1.04 -3.19 15.44
N ASP A 172 -1.30 -4.15 14.54
CA ASP A 172 -1.50 -5.56 14.89
C ASP A 172 -0.17 -6.27 15.13
N PHE A 173 -0.04 -6.94 16.28
CA PHE A 173 1.19 -7.66 16.61
C PHE A 173 1.51 -8.78 15.62
N GLY A 174 0.51 -9.46 15.07
CA GLY A 174 0.72 -10.49 14.04
C GLY A 174 1.32 -9.93 12.76
N PHE A 175 0.97 -8.68 12.38
CA PHE A 175 1.64 -7.99 11.29
C PHE A 175 3.10 -7.70 11.63
N VAL A 176 3.36 -7.11 12.79
CA VAL A 176 4.73 -6.74 13.20
C VAL A 176 5.62 -7.99 13.29
N ASP A 177 5.15 -9.04 13.94
CA ASP A 177 5.89 -10.30 14.10
C ASP A 177 6.19 -10.95 12.75
N ALA A 178 5.19 -11.08 11.87
CA ALA A 178 5.36 -11.66 10.54
C ALA A 178 6.33 -10.85 9.66
N ALA A 179 6.27 -9.53 9.73
CA ALA A 179 7.17 -8.65 8.98
C ALA A 179 8.61 -8.76 9.48
N LEU A 180 8.83 -8.67 10.79
CA LEU A 180 10.17 -8.77 11.41
C LEU A 180 10.81 -10.14 11.20
N GLU A 181 10.04 -11.22 11.35
CA GLU A 181 10.50 -12.58 11.07
C GLU A 181 10.93 -12.71 9.61
N PHE A 182 10.10 -12.21 8.68
CA PHE A 182 10.36 -12.33 7.26
C PHE A 182 11.65 -11.61 6.81
N ILE A 183 11.90 -10.41 7.33
CA ILE A 183 13.15 -9.67 7.04
C ILE A 183 14.34 -10.12 7.91
N GLY A 184 14.14 -11.05 8.84
CA GLY A 184 15.20 -11.56 9.72
C GLY A 184 15.65 -10.54 10.77
N ALA A 185 14.76 -9.64 11.20
CA ALA A 185 15.01 -8.61 12.21
C ALA A 185 14.52 -9.00 13.62
N VAL A 186 14.20 -10.27 13.86
CA VAL A 186 13.87 -10.79 15.20
C VAL A 186 15.14 -10.90 16.05
N PRO A 187 15.11 -10.49 17.32
CA PRO A 187 16.22 -10.74 18.23
C PRO A 187 16.46 -12.23 18.38
N THR A 188 17.70 -12.66 18.21
CA THR A 188 18.16 -14.04 18.51
C THR A 188 18.26 -14.26 20.00
#